data_533e11b64dc8c2eb10902e0650a3a0b0
#
_entry.id   533e11b64dc8c2eb10902e0650a3a0b0
#
_cell.length_a   1.000
_cell.length_b   1.000
_cell.length_c   1.000
_cell.angle_alpha   90.00
_cell.angle_beta   90.00
_cell.angle_gamma   90.00
#
_symmetry.space_group_name_H-M   'P 1'
#
loop_
_entity.id
_entity.type
_entity.pdbx_description
1 polymer ?
#
loop_
_entity_poly.entity_id
_entity_poly.type
_entity_poly.pdbx_seq_one_letter_code
_entity_poly.pdbx_strand_id
1 'polypeptide(L)'
;MILHTSIQGSGEPLLFLHTGLQTGNTDFQYQQNFFLDIYKVFAPDLRGHGQSPSDDIENFFLDSAKDLLETINHYQLKKIHLVGCSLGAIVAVQFARLFPERIQTLTISGMMPVKPDNWLDLHMQDVKTQGQILWNNDFINYFNELHSSDWRRFIHLGKKEDWYPFEDMLAMYRFEFPVLYIVGEINVHETVGATIYPKENKHIHVAVIPFAGHLVHEDQPAIYTDIVKTFLECSQG
;
A
#
# COMPACT_ATOMS: atom_id res chain seq x y z
N MET A 1 -5.42 -7.07 15.75
CA MET A 1 -6.56 -6.18 16.14
C MET A 1 -7.49 -5.99 14.95
N ILE A 2 -8.80 -5.70 15.19
CA ILE A 2 -9.71 -5.30 14.11
C ILE A 2 -9.43 -3.84 13.80
N LEU A 3 -9.13 -3.53 12.53
CA LEU A 3 -8.83 -2.16 12.09
C LEU A 3 -10.13 -1.36 11.92
N HIS A 4 -10.12 -0.10 12.33
CA HIS A 4 -11.18 0.84 11.95
C HIS A 4 -11.25 0.88 10.41
N THR A 5 -12.44 0.68 9.83
CA THR A 5 -12.59 0.51 8.39
C THR A 5 -13.80 1.27 7.88
N SER A 6 -13.59 2.19 6.94
CA SER A 6 -14.68 2.79 6.15
C SER A 6 -15.17 1.77 5.13
N ILE A 7 -16.51 1.62 5.02
CA ILE A 7 -17.14 0.64 4.13
C ILE A 7 -18.25 1.32 3.35
N GLN A 8 -18.17 1.24 2.02
CA GLN A 8 -19.16 1.85 1.13
C GLN A 8 -19.39 0.96 -0.11
N GLY A 9 -20.49 1.21 -0.82
CA GLY A 9 -20.82 0.45 -2.03
C GLY A 9 -21.35 -0.96 -1.75
N SER A 10 -21.45 -1.78 -2.80
CA SER A 10 -21.93 -3.17 -2.76
C SER A 10 -21.26 -4.01 -3.85
N GLY A 11 -21.23 -5.34 -3.67
CA GLY A 11 -20.57 -6.26 -4.60
C GLY A 11 -19.38 -6.99 -3.99
N GLU A 12 -18.40 -7.38 -4.82
CA GLU A 12 -17.19 -8.05 -4.38
C GLU A 12 -16.30 -7.10 -3.53
N PRO A 13 -15.55 -7.63 -2.55
CA PRO A 13 -14.75 -6.81 -1.66
C PRO A 13 -13.47 -6.30 -2.34
N LEU A 14 -13.35 -4.97 -2.44
CA LEU A 14 -12.16 -4.26 -2.90
C LEU A 14 -11.60 -3.42 -1.74
N LEU A 15 -10.38 -3.73 -1.31
CA LEU A 15 -9.71 -3.09 -0.19
C LEU A 15 -8.60 -2.16 -0.67
N PHE A 16 -8.54 -0.94 -0.09
CA PHE A 16 -7.49 0.03 -0.32
C PHE A 16 -6.66 0.24 0.94
N LEU A 17 -5.34 -0.04 0.88
CA LEU A 17 -4.39 0.20 1.96
C LEU A 17 -3.61 1.50 1.68
N HIS A 18 -3.79 2.46 2.56
CA HIS A 18 -3.25 3.81 2.45
C HIS A 18 -1.72 3.90 2.58
N THR A 19 -1.16 4.99 2.12
CA THR A 19 0.26 5.35 2.24
C THR A 19 0.62 5.79 3.67
N GLY A 20 1.90 5.94 3.95
CA GLY A 20 2.37 6.37 5.28
C GLY A 20 1.76 7.71 5.69
N LEU A 21 1.36 7.82 6.96
CA LEU A 21 0.73 8.99 7.59
C LEU A 21 -0.64 9.40 7.01
N GLN A 22 -1.18 8.64 6.04
CA GLN A 22 -2.57 8.80 5.59
C GLN A 22 -3.50 7.87 6.37
N THR A 23 -4.77 7.86 6.00
CA THR A 23 -5.82 6.98 6.56
C THR A 23 -6.67 6.41 5.44
N GLY A 24 -7.51 5.44 5.76
CA GLY A 24 -8.47 4.90 4.80
C GLY A 24 -9.38 5.96 4.17
N ASN A 25 -9.65 7.05 4.89
CA ASN A 25 -10.51 8.14 4.41
C ASN A 25 -9.77 9.28 3.71
N THR A 26 -8.45 9.41 3.88
CA THR A 26 -7.69 10.54 3.31
C THR A 26 -6.93 10.15 2.05
N ASP A 27 -6.72 8.86 1.81
CA ASP A 27 -6.00 8.33 0.67
C ASP A 27 -6.93 7.62 -0.31
N PHE A 28 -6.55 7.48 -1.57
CA PHE A 28 -7.32 6.81 -2.62
C PHE A 28 -8.76 7.32 -2.83
N GLN A 29 -9.09 8.53 -2.42
CA GLN A 29 -10.47 9.04 -2.49
C GLN A 29 -11.06 8.99 -3.90
N TYR A 30 -10.27 9.34 -4.93
CA TYR A 30 -10.71 9.28 -6.32
C TYR A 30 -11.04 7.85 -6.74
N GLN A 31 -10.17 6.91 -6.42
CA GLN A 31 -10.31 5.49 -6.75
C GLN A 31 -11.48 4.86 -5.98
N GLN A 32 -11.55 5.10 -4.69
CA GLN A 32 -12.65 4.62 -3.85
C GLN A 32 -14.01 5.05 -4.44
N ASN A 33 -14.19 6.35 -4.70
CA ASN A 33 -15.42 6.87 -5.26
C ASN A 33 -15.77 6.26 -6.62
N PHE A 34 -14.78 6.03 -7.47
CA PHE A 34 -14.99 5.42 -8.78
C PHE A 34 -15.53 3.98 -8.69
N PHE A 35 -15.06 3.20 -7.71
CA PHE A 35 -15.41 1.78 -7.59
C PHE A 35 -16.69 1.51 -6.79
N LEU A 36 -17.32 2.50 -6.13
CA LEU A 36 -18.51 2.30 -5.29
C LEU A 36 -19.72 1.68 -6.01
N ASP A 37 -19.85 1.94 -7.30
CA ASP A 37 -20.97 1.41 -8.10
C ASP A 37 -20.78 -0.06 -8.51
N ILE A 38 -19.56 -0.60 -8.34
CA ILE A 38 -19.16 -1.92 -8.86
C ILE A 38 -18.72 -2.86 -7.73
N TYR A 39 -18.05 -2.32 -6.70
CA TYR A 39 -17.46 -3.08 -5.61
C TYR A 39 -17.96 -2.61 -4.24
N LYS A 40 -17.90 -3.51 -3.27
CA LYS A 40 -17.95 -3.12 -1.87
C LYS A 40 -16.54 -2.70 -1.44
N VAL A 41 -16.34 -1.40 -1.31
CA VAL A 41 -15.05 -0.78 -1.01
C VAL A 41 -14.82 -0.76 0.49
N PHE A 42 -13.65 -1.23 0.91
CA PHE A 42 -13.16 -1.21 2.29
C PHE A 42 -11.88 -0.39 2.35
N ALA A 43 -11.82 0.57 3.25
CA ALA A 43 -10.66 1.41 3.46
C ALA A 43 -10.26 1.40 4.94
N PRO A 44 -9.45 0.42 5.38
CA PRO A 44 -9.00 0.34 6.76
C PRO A 44 -7.94 1.39 7.05
N ASP A 45 -7.98 1.93 8.27
CA ASP A 45 -6.84 2.62 8.87
C ASP A 45 -5.83 1.57 9.33
N LEU A 46 -4.62 1.57 8.79
CA LEU A 46 -3.57 0.63 9.21
C LEU A 46 -3.19 0.87 10.68
N ARG A 47 -2.62 -0.15 11.32
CA ARG A 47 -2.14 -0.10 12.71
C ARG A 47 -1.41 1.22 13.02
N GLY A 48 -1.79 1.90 14.10
CA GLY A 48 -1.20 3.16 14.53
C GLY A 48 -1.61 4.39 13.72
N HIS A 49 -2.43 4.23 12.66
CA HIS A 49 -2.96 5.32 11.86
C HIS A 49 -4.44 5.57 12.16
N GLY A 50 -4.90 6.79 11.88
CA GLY A 50 -6.30 7.18 11.98
C GLY A 50 -6.95 6.76 13.29
N GLN A 51 -8.02 5.99 13.20
CA GLN A 51 -8.79 5.46 14.33
C GLN A 51 -8.45 3.99 14.66
N SER A 52 -7.29 3.49 14.21
CA SER A 52 -6.73 2.18 14.59
C SER A 52 -5.52 2.35 15.53
N PRO A 53 -5.73 2.83 16.79
CA PRO A 53 -4.63 3.18 17.67
C PRO A 53 -3.77 1.98 18.03
N SER A 54 -2.46 2.14 17.96
CA SER A 54 -1.46 1.20 18.45
C SER A 54 -0.15 1.92 18.72
N ASP A 55 0.43 1.64 19.88
CA ASP A 55 1.78 2.10 20.23
C ASP A 55 2.85 1.10 19.82
N ASP A 56 2.44 -0.13 19.51
CA ASP A 56 3.32 -1.20 19.07
C ASP A 56 3.40 -1.21 17.54
N ILE A 57 4.50 -0.65 17.02
CA ILE A 57 4.81 -0.61 15.58
C ILE A 57 6.19 -1.22 15.28
N GLU A 58 6.78 -1.97 16.21
CA GLU A 58 8.12 -2.52 16.03
C GLU A 58 8.19 -3.50 14.84
N ASN A 59 7.18 -4.38 14.72
CA ASN A 59 7.02 -5.30 13.61
C ASN A 59 5.88 -4.87 12.68
N PHE A 60 5.81 -3.58 12.37
CA PHE A 60 4.67 -2.93 11.73
C PHE A 60 4.08 -3.69 10.56
N PHE A 61 4.89 -4.09 9.58
CA PHE A 61 4.39 -4.76 8.37
C PHE A 61 3.78 -6.13 8.65
N LEU A 62 4.45 -6.93 9.48
CA LEU A 62 3.98 -8.27 9.86
C LEU A 62 2.69 -8.19 10.68
N ASP A 63 2.64 -7.29 11.66
CA ASP A 63 1.50 -7.17 12.54
C ASP A 63 0.31 -6.49 11.84
N SER A 64 0.55 -5.53 10.94
CA SER A 64 -0.51 -4.96 10.08
C SER A 64 -1.13 -6.02 9.15
N ALA A 65 -0.32 -6.94 8.61
CA ALA A 65 -0.84 -8.06 7.82
C ALA A 65 -1.74 -9.00 8.64
N LYS A 66 -1.39 -9.28 9.91
CA LYS A 66 -2.23 -10.06 10.83
C LYS A 66 -3.51 -9.32 11.21
N ASP A 67 -3.41 -8.01 11.47
CA ASP A 67 -4.57 -7.15 11.75
C ASP A 67 -5.54 -7.10 10.57
N LEU A 68 -5.01 -7.05 9.34
CA LEU A 68 -5.83 -7.13 8.14
C LEU A 68 -6.56 -8.47 8.06
N LEU A 69 -5.91 -9.60 8.39
CA LEU A 69 -6.56 -10.91 8.45
C LEU A 69 -7.70 -10.92 9.47
N GLU A 70 -7.47 -10.42 10.69
CA GLU A 70 -8.52 -10.32 11.71
C GLU A 70 -9.69 -9.45 11.22
N THR A 71 -9.38 -8.34 10.55
CA THR A 71 -10.37 -7.41 10.02
C THR A 71 -11.23 -8.05 8.92
N ILE A 72 -10.63 -8.70 7.93
CA ILE A 72 -11.41 -9.37 6.86
C ILE A 72 -12.20 -10.56 7.40
N ASN A 73 -11.71 -11.25 8.44
CA ASN A 73 -12.47 -12.30 9.12
C ASN A 73 -13.66 -11.73 9.89
N HIS A 74 -13.50 -10.59 10.56
CA HIS A 74 -14.60 -9.88 11.25
C HIS A 74 -15.74 -9.55 10.25
N TYR A 75 -15.40 -9.08 9.05
CA TYR A 75 -16.36 -8.80 7.98
C TYR A 75 -16.78 -10.03 7.17
N GLN A 76 -16.33 -11.24 7.54
CA GLN A 76 -16.64 -12.52 6.89
C GLN A 76 -16.24 -12.57 5.40
N LEU A 77 -15.20 -11.84 5.02
CA LEU A 77 -14.68 -11.84 3.64
C LEU A 77 -13.82 -13.07 3.43
N LYS A 78 -14.10 -13.86 2.39
CA LYS A 78 -13.34 -15.08 2.07
C LYS A 78 -12.08 -14.77 1.27
N LYS A 79 -12.25 -14.07 0.15
CA LYS A 79 -11.18 -13.55 -0.70
C LYS A 79 -11.43 -12.09 -0.99
N ILE A 80 -10.37 -11.35 -1.26
CA ILE A 80 -10.41 -9.91 -1.47
C ILE A 80 -9.59 -9.49 -2.69
N HIS A 81 -10.03 -8.44 -3.36
CA HIS A 81 -9.18 -7.63 -4.22
C HIS A 81 -8.44 -6.64 -3.32
N LEU A 82 -7.13 -6.61 -3.37
CA LEU A 82 -6.30 -5.80 -2.49
C LEU A 82 -5.48 -4.80 -3.29
N VAL A 83 -5.60 -3.52 -2.96
CA VAL A 83 -4.85 -2.42 -3.56
C VAL A 83 -4.04 -1.74 -2.48
N GLY A 84 -2.77 -1.48 -2.72
CA GLY A 84 -1.91 -0.74 -1.78
C GLY A 84 -0.87 0.12 -2.48
N CYS A 85 -0.52 1.23 -1.85
CA CYS A 85 0.57 2.11 -2.29
C CYS A 85 1.56 2.36 -1.15
N SER A 86 2.85 2.42 -1.47
CA SER A 86 3.92 2.75 -0.53
C SER A 86 3.87 1.86 0.72
N LEU A 87 3.68 2.41 1.91
CA LEU A 87 3.51 1.65 3.16
C LEU A 87 2.42 0.57 3.03
N GLY A 88 1.27 0.93 2.44
CA GLY A 88 0.17 0.01 2.18
C GLY A 88 0.52 -1.09 1.18
N ALA A 89 1.37 -0.83 0.19
CA ALA A 89 1.86 -1.85 -0.73
C ALA A 89 2.73 -2.89 -0.02
N ILE A 90 3.61 -2.47 0.88
CA ILE A 90 4.46 -3.38 1.66
C ILE A 90 3.58 -4.26 2.57
N VAL A 91 2.58 -3.67 3.25
CA VAL A 91 1.61 -4.44 4.05
C VAL A 91 0.83 -5.43 3.16
N ALA A 92 0.41 -5.01 1.98
CA ALA A 92 -0.32 -5.87 1.02
C ALA A 92 0.52 -7.06 0.56
N VAL A 93 1.81 -6.86 0.26
CA VAL A 93 2.75 -7.96 -0.09
C VAL A 93 2.96 -8.89 1.10
N GLN A 94 3.13 -8.37 2.32
CA GLN A 94 3.24 -9.19 3.53
C GLN A 94 1.98 -10.02 3.78
N PHE A 95 0.80 -9.41 3.62
CA PHE A 95 -0.46 -10.12 3.74
C PHE A 95 -0.59 -11.24 2.70
N ALA A 96 -0.31 -10.93 1.44
CA ALA A 96 -0.39 -11.90 0.34
C ALA A 96 0.62 -13.06 0.49
N ARG A 97 1.80 -12.80 1.07
CA ARG A 97 2.80 -13.83 1.39
C ARG A 97 2.34 -14.77 2.50
N LEU A 98 1.69 -14.24 3.53
CA LEU A 98 1.26 -15.02 4.69
C LEU A 98 -0.07 -15.75 4.46
N PHE A 99 -0.97 -15.15 3.67
CA PHE A 99 -2.34 -15.61 3.49
C PHE A 99 -2.75 -15.59 1.99
N PRO A 100 -2.00 -16.29 1.10
CA PRO A 100 -2.23 -16.22 -0.35
C PRO A 100 -3.63 -16.70 -0.75
N GLU A 101 -4.23 -17.61 0.02
CA GLU A 101 -5.58 -18.13 -0.21
C GLU A 101 -6.68 -17.08 -0.01
N ARG A 102 -6.35 -15.95 0.62
CA ARG A 102 -7.28 -14.84 0.90
C ARG A 102 -7.27 -13.78 -0.20
N ILE A 103 -6.36 -13.89 -1.17
CA ILE A 103 -6.21 -12.94 -2.27
C ILE A 103 -6.98 -13.41 -3.50
N GLN A 104 -7.79 -12.54 -4.08
CA GLN A 104 -8.35 -12.68 -5.42
C GLN A 104 -7.43 -12.03 -6.45
N THR A 105 -7.07 -10.77 -6.23
CA THR A 105 -6.06 -10.03 -7.01
C THR A 105 -5.29 -9.10 -6.08
N LEU A 106 -4.06 -8.75 -6.46
CA LEU A 106 -3.21 -7.80 -5.75
C LEU A 106 -2.77 -6.69 -6.71
N THR A 107 -3.03 -5.44 -6.36
CA THR A 107 -2.48 -4.26 -7.04
C THR A 107 -1.56 -3.50 -6.09
N ILE A 108 -0.35 -3.24 -6.52
CA ILE A 108 0.66 -2.52 -5.72
C ILE A 108 1.35 -1.42 -6.53
N SER A 109 1.66 -0.32 -5.86
CA SER A 109 2.42 0.80 -6.41
C SER A 109 3.29 1.46 -5.34
N GLY A 110 4.24 2.31 -5.73
CA GLY A 110 5.10 3.02 -4.79
C GLY A 110 5.99 2.07 -3.96
N MET A 111 6.59 1.06 -4.58
CA MET A 111 7.38 0.04 -3.90
C MET A 111 8.64 -0.30 -4.69
N MET A 112 9.79 -0.32 -4.01
CA MET A 112 11.06 -0.76 -4.60
C MET A 112 11.18 -2.29 -4.57
N PRO A 113 11.45 -2.94 -5.71
CA PRO A 113 11.52 -4.40 -5.81
C PRO A 113 12.78 -4.99 -5.20
N VAL A 114 13.88 -4.25 -5.24
CA VAL A 114 15.21 -4.67 -4.78
C VAL A 114 15.91 -3.51 -4.09
N LYS A 115 16.85 -3.81 -3.20
CA LYS A 115 17.69 -2.81 -2.53
C LYS A 115 18.58 -2.14 -3.57
N PRO A 116 18.49 -0.81 -3.78
CA PRO A 116 19.40 -0.09 -4.67
C PRO A 116 20.83 -0.08 -4.14
N ASP A 117 21.83 -0.05 -5.03
CA ASP A 117 23.26 0.01 -4.63
C ASP A 117 23.57 1.26 -3.79
N ASN A 118 22.86 2.36 -4.06
CA ASN A 118 22.98 3.63 -3.32
C ASN A 118 21.93 3.79 -2.21
N TRP A 119 21.42 2.68 -1.67
CA TRP A 119 20.36 2.69 -0.65
C TRP A 119 20.64 3.62 0.53
N LEU A 120 21.88 3.62 1.04
CA LEU A 120 22.23 4.45 2.19
C LEU A 120 22.03 5.94 1.91
N ASP A 121 22.42 6.41 0.73
CA ASP A 121 22.27 7.81 0.32
C ASP A 121 20.79 8.18 0.16
N LEU A 122 20.00 7.31 -0.48
CA LEU A 122 18.55 7.50 -0.64
C LEU A 122 17.86 7.54 0.72
N HIS A 123 18.16 6.58 1.59
CA HIS A 123 17.59 6.52 2.93
C HIS A 123 17.94 7.76 3.77
N MET A 124 19.20 8.22 3.75
CA MET A 124 19.59 9.45 4.46
C MET A 124 18.83 10.68 3.92
N GLN A 125 18.59 10.75 2.61
CA GLN A 125 17.80 11.84 2.03
C GLN A 125 16.34 11.76 2.49
N ASP A 126 15.73 10.58 2.50
CA ASP A 126 14.37 10.36 2.98
C ASP A 126 14.22 10.72 4.46
N VAL A 127 15.14 10.26 5.30
CA VAL A 127 15.18 10.60 6.73
C VAL A 127 15.23 12.11 6.94
N LYS A 128 16.04 12.82 6.13
CA LYS A 128 16.14 14.28 6.20
C LYS A 128 14.82 14.94 5.78
N THR A 129 14.22 14.49 4.67
CA THR A 129 12.98 15.05 4.14
C THR A 129 11.81 14.81 5.09
N GLN A 130 11.63 13.57 5.53
CA GLN A 130 10.56 13.23 6.48
C GLN A 130 10.77 13.87 7.85
N GLY A 131 12.02 14.04 8.27
CA GLY A 131 12.35 14.74 9.52
C GLY A 131 11.89 16.20 9.53
N GLN A 132 11.72 16.85 8.38
CA GLN A 132 11.21 18.23 8.30
C GLN A 132 9.75 18.34 8.75
N ILE A 133 8.97 17.28 8.61
CA ILE A 133 7.57 17.21 9.07
C ILE A 133 7.47 17.50 10.58
N LEU A 134 8.45 17.03 11.35
CA LEU A 134 8.50 17.21 12.81
C LEU A 134 8.70 18.67 13.26
N TRP A 135 9.05 19.54 12.34
CA TRP A 135 9.31 20.97 12.60
C TRP A 135 8.30 21.90 11.91
N ASN A 136 7.36 21.36 11.16
CA ASN A 136 6.31 22.13 10.48
C ASN A 136 5.01 22.06 11.29
N ASN A 137 4.61 23.18 11.86
CA ASN A 137 3.44 23.26 12.73
C ASN A 137 2.14 22.89 12.00
N ASP A 138 2.00 23.17 10.71
CA ASP A 138 0.79 22.85 9.96
C ASP A 138 0.66 21.32 9.81
N PHE A 139 1.74 20.63 9.48
CA PHE A 139 1.77 19.16 9.45
C PHE A 139 1.57 18.54 10.84
N ILE A 140 2.20 19.12 11.89
CA ILE A 140 2.04 18.64 13.26
C ILE A 140 0.58 18.71 13.69
N ASN A 141 -0.09 19.85 13.45
CA ASN A 141 -1.49 20.02 13.79
C ASN A 141 -2.38 19.07 12.99
N TYR A 142 -2.18 18.99 11.67
CA TYR A 142 -2.93 18.09 10.79
C TYR A 142 -2.83 16.63 11.23
N PHE A 143 -1.62 16.12 11.46
CA PHE A 143 -1.45 14.72 11.85
C PHE A 143 -1.88 14.44 13.31
N ASN A 144 -1.80 15.42 14.22
CA ASN A 144 -2.36 15.27 15.56
C ASN A 144 -3.89 15.17 15.58
N GLU A 145 -4.58 15.81 14.62
CA GLU A 145 -6.02 15.69 14.44
C GLU A 145 -6.40 14.39 13.72
N LEU A 146 -5.56 13.95 12.78
CA LEU A 146 -5.84 12.80 11.95
C LEU A 146 -5.66 11.46 12.67
N HIS A 147 -4.67 11.35 13.57
CA HIS A 147 -4.27 10.09 14.19
C HIS A 147 -4.55 10.05 15.69
N SER A 148 -5.14 8.96 16.16
CA SER A 148 -5.37 8.68 17.58
C SER A 148 -4.13 8.18 18.33
N SER A 149 -3.07 7.79 17.60
CA SER A 149 -1.75 7.39 18.14
C SER A 149 -0.68 8.43 17.81
N ASP A 150 0.48 8.34 18.44
CA ASP A 150 1.62 9.21 18.13
C ASP A 150 2.23 8.83 16.77
N TRP A 151 1.79 9.50 15.72
CA TRP A 151 2.25 9.34 14.34
C TRP A 151 3.78 9.55 14.17
N ARG A 152 4.43 10.28 15.07
CA ARG A 152 5.89 10.54 15.02
C ARG A 152 6.69 9.25 15.10
N ARG A 153 6.12 8.20 15.68
CA ARG A 153 6.72 6.86 15.73
C ARG A 153 7.04 6.31 14.36
N PHE A 154 6.20 6.61 13.33
CA PHE A 154 6.45 6.20 11.94
C PHE A 154 7.67 6.92 11.35
N ILE A 155 7.82 8.22 11.63
CA ILE A 155 9.04 8.96 11.25
C ILE A 155 10.27 8.34 11.92
N HIS A 156 10.17 7.91 13.18
CA HIS A 156 11.26 7.25 13.89
C HIS A 156 11.53 5.82 13.38
N LEU A 157 10.49 5.07 12.98
CA LEU A 157 10.64 3.77 12.34
C LEU A 157 11.41 3.91 11.02
N GLY A 158 11.02 4.86 10.18
CA GLY A 158 11.69 5.15 8.89
C GLY A 158 13.16 5.59 9.01
N LYS A 159 13.63 5.98 10.22
CA LYS A 159 15.06 6.27 10.45
C LYS A 159 15.95 5.05 10.58
N LYS A 160 15.39 3.86 10.80
CA LYS A 160 16.18 2.61 10.84
C LYS A 160 16.60 2.26 9.42
N GLU A 161 17.88 1.99 9.18
CA GLU A 161 18.39 1.67 7.83
C GLU A 161 17.73 0.41 7.24
N ASP A 162 17.33 -0.52 8.09
CA ASP A 162 16.73 -1.82 7.78
C ASP A 162 15.19 -1.81 7.86
N TRP A 163 14.56 -0.64 7.92
CA TRP A 163 13.08 -0.55 8.04
C TRP A 163 12.34 -1.12 6.82
N TYR A 164 12.96 -1.05 5.63
CA TYR A 164 12.35 -1.51 4.39
C TYR A 164 12.65 -3.00 4.17
N PRO A 165 11.62 -3.87 4.07
CA PRO A 165 11.82 -5.32 4.02
C PRO A 165 12.08 -5.82 2.58
N PHE A 166 13.21 -5.46 1.97
CA PHE A 166 13.54 -5.80 0.57
C PHE A 166 13.43 -7.30 0.27
N GLU A 167 13.85 -8.17 1.20
CA GLU A 167 13.79 -9.62 1.00
C GLU A 167 12.35 -10.13 0.87
N ASP A 168 11.42 -9.52 1.60
CA ASP A 168 10.02 -9.90 1.56
C ASP A 168 9.35 -9.49 0.23
N MET A 169 9.84 -8.44 -0.43
CA MET A 169 9.35 -8.01 -1.74
C MET A 169 9.64 -9.04 -2.84
N LEU A 170 10.67 -9.89 -2.66
CA LEU A 170 10.95 -11.00 -3.55
C LEU A 170 9.91 -12.13 -3.47
N ALA A 171 9.04 -12.13 -2.44
CA ALA A 171 7.95 -13.10 -2.32
C ALA A 171 6.99 -13.06 -3.53
N MET A 172 6.89 -11.91 -4.20
CA MET A 172 6.07 -11.75 -5.41
C MET A 172 6.43 -12.74 -6.53
N TYR A 173 7.65 -13.21 -6.60
CA TYR A 173 8.06 -14.25 -7.56
C TYR A 173 7.29 -15.58 -7.41
N ARG A 174 6.67 -15.82 -6.25
CA ARG A 174 5.99 -17.07 -5.88
C ARG A 174 4.46 -16.95 -5.86
N PHE A 175 3.90 -15.79 -6.16
CA PHE A 175 2.45 -15.61 -6.15
C PHE A 175 1.80 -16.33 -7.34
N GLU A 176 0.75 -17.09 -7.07
CA GLU A 176 0.01 -17.88 -8.08
C GLU A 176 -1.35 -17.25 -8.43
N PHE A 177 -1.60 -16.04 -7.98
CA PHE A 177 -2.79 -15.23 -8.28
C PHE A 177 -2.39 -13.98 -9.09
N PRO A 178 -3.34 -13.33 -9.78
CA PRO A 178 -3.03 -12.16 -10.59
C PRO A 178 -2.50 -11.00 -9.74
N VAL A 179 -1.40 -10.40 -10.17
CA VAL A 179 -0.78 -9.22 -9.55
C VAL A 179 -0.62 -8.12 -10.60
N LEU A 180 -0.96 -6.90 -10.24
CA LEU A 180 -0.67 -5.69 -11.00
C LEU A 180 0.36 -4.84 -10.27
N TYR A 181 1.50 -4.62 -10.90
CA TYR A 181 2.55 -3.71 -10.41
C TYR A 181 2.50 -2.42 -11.21
N ILE A 182 2.16 -1.29 -10.56
CA ILE A 182 2.05 0.03 -11.19
C ILE A 182 3.17 0.92 -10.68
N VAL A 183 3.87 1.59 -11.59
CA VAL A 183 4.94 2.52 -11.26
C VAL A 183 4.83 3.81 -12.06
N GLY A 184 5.26 4.92 -11.45
CA GLY A 184 5.47 6.18 -12.16
C GLY A 184 6.85 6.21 -12.84
N GLU A 185 6.93 6.78 -14.04
CA GLU A 185 8.17 6.82 -14.82
C GLU A 185 9.31 7.60 -14.14
N ILE A 186 8.96 8.54 -13.25
CA ILE A 186 9.94 9.43 -12.59
C ILE A 186 10.74 8.67 -11.51
N ASN A 187 10.17 7.66 -10.87
CA ASN A 187 10.84 6.90 -9.82
C ASN A 187 11.62 5.72 -10.41
N VAL A 188 12.89 5.95 -10.75
CA VAL A 188 13.75 4.96 -11.42
C VAL A 188 14.02 3.71 -10.58
N HIS A 189 13.99 3.80 -9.25
CA HIS A 189 14.23 2.65 -8.37
C HIS A 189 13.00 1.73 -8.28
N GLU A 190 11.81 2.25 -8.53
CA GLU A 190 10.58 1.47 -8.62
C GLU A 190 10.40 0.89 -10.03
N THR A 191 10.75 1.64 -11.09
CA THR A 191 10.58 1.18 -12.49
C THR A 191 11.38 -0.08 -12.81
N VAL A 192 12.43 -0.39 -12.07
CA VAL A 192 13.17 -1.66 -12.16
C VAL A 192 12.23 -2.85 -12.00
N GLY A 193 11.22 -2.76 -11.13
CA GLY A 193 10.21 -3.82 -10.91
C GLY A 193 9.43 -4.18 -12.16
N ALA A 194 9.18 -3.20 -13.05
CA ALA A 194 8.46 -3.44 -14.30
C ALA A 194 9.20 -4.38 -15.27
N THR A 195 10.50 -4.57 -15.09
CA THR A 195 11.32 -5.48 -15.91
C THR A 195 11.62 -6.80 -15.22
N ILE A 196 11.82 -6.81 -13.90
CA ILE A 196 12.25 -8.02 -13.19
C ILE A 196 11.05 -8.91 -12.80
N TYR A 197 9.95 -8.35 -12.32
CA TYR A 197 8.81 -9.14 -11.87
C TYR A 197 8.14 -9.98 -12.97
N PRO A 198 7.79 -9.43 -14.15
CA PRO A 198 7.16 -10.23 -15.21
C PRO A 198 8.08 -11.31 -15.78
N LYS A 199 9.40 -11.11 -15.71
CA LYS A 199 10.38 -12.10 -16.14
C LYS A 199 10.36 -13.34 -15.25
N GLU A 200 10.19 -13.14 -13.95
CA GLU A 200 10.26 -14.20 -12.94
C GLU A 200 8.89 -14.83 -12.65
N ASN A 201 7.79 -14.10 -12.88
CA ASN A 201 6.43 -14.58 -12.60
C ASN A 201 5.41 -14.11 -13.66
N LYS A 202 4.84 -15.07 -14.38
CA LYS A 202 3.84 -14.82 -15.43
C LYS A 202 2.48 -14.26 -14.95
N HIS A 203 2.22 -14.33 -13.64
CA HIS A 203 0.99 -13.78 -13.04
C HIS A 203 1.11 -12.29 -12.71
N ILE A 204 2.29 -11.70 -12.92
CA ILE A 204 2.53 -10.28 -12.66
C ILE A 204 2.39 -9.49 -13.96
N HIS A 205 1.40 -8.62 -13.99
CA HIS A 205 1.17 -7.60 -15.00
C HIS A 205 1.82 -6.29 -14.56
N VAL A 206 2.25 -5.46 -15.50
CA VAL A 206 2.93 -4.20 -15.19
C VAL A 206 2.35 -3.03 -15.96
N ALA A 207 2.35 -1.88 -15.33
CA ALA A 207 2.06 -0.60 -15.96
C ALA A 207 3.10 0.44 -15.53
N VAL A 208 3.67 1.16 -16.52
CA VAL A 208 4.51 2.33 -16.27
C VAL A 208 3.73 3.55 -16.70
N ILE A 209 3.43 4.46 -15.78
CA ILE A 209 2.58 5.62 -16.02
C ILE A 209 3.45 6.86 -16.24
N PRO A 210 3.30 7.54 -17.39
CA PRO A 210 4.04 8.74 -17.67
C PRO A 210 3.60 9.89 -16.75
N PHE A 211 4.53 10.82 -16.49
CA PHE A 211 4.32 12.00 -15.66
C PHE A 211 3.88 11.71 -14.22
N ALA A 212 4.22 10.53 -13.70
CA ALA A 212 3.94 10.13 -12.34
C ALA A 212 5.22 9.77 -11.58
N GLY A 213 5.25 10.07 -10.29
CA GLY A 213 6.29 9.72 -9.34
C GLY A 213 5.89 8.56 -8.43
N HIS A 214 6.17 8.70 -7.14
CA HIS A 214 5.92 7.67 -6.12
C HIS A 214 4.41 7.44 -5.86
N LEU A 215 3.63 8.50 -5.80
CA LEU A 215 2.18 8.46 -5.53
C LEU A 215 1.38 8.45 -6.84
N VAL A 216 1.52 7.40 -7.62
CA VAL A 216 0.95 7.31 -8.99
C VAL A 216 -0.56 7.53 -9.01
N HIS A 217 -1.27 7.07 -7.97
CA HIS A 217 -2.73 7.21 -7.83
C HIS A 217 -3.18 8.66 -7.57
N GLU A 218 -2.27 9.52 -7.08
CA GLU A 218 -2.49 10.96 -6.90
C GLU A 218 -2.01 11.75 -8.12
N ASP A 219 -0.84 11.41 -8.68
CA ASP A 219 -0.26 12.13 -9.81
C ASP A 219 -1.07 11.94 -11.11
N GLN A 220 -1.59 10.72 -11.33
CA GLN A 220 -2.36 10.35 -12.53
C GLN A 220 -3.63 9.54 -12.15
N PRO A 221 -4.57 10.12 -11.39
CA PRO A 221 -5.67 9.38 -10.78
C PRO A 221 -6.57 8.67 -11.80
N ALA A 222 -6.89 9.29 -12.93
CA ALA A 222 -7.75 8.70 -13.96
C ALA A 222 -7.06 7.51 -14.64
N ILE A 223 -5.79 7.68 -15.06
CA ILE A 223 -5.01 6.63 -15.73
C ILE A 223 -4.81 5.44 -14.79
N TYR A 224 -4.41 5.70 -13.54
CA TYR A 224 -4.26 4.67 -12.51
C TYR A 224 -5.55 3.87 -12.33
N THR A 225 -6.67 4.56 -12.19
CA THR A 225 -7.98 3.94 -11.95
C THR A 225 -8.44 3.08 -13.14
N ASP A 226 -8.28 3.56 -14.37
CA ASP A 226 -8.64 2.82 -15.59
C ASP A 226 -7.79 1.54 -15.75
N ILE A 227 -6.51 1.60 -15.40
CA ILE A 227 -5.62 0.43 -15.41
C ILE A 227 -6.05 -0.58 -14.35
N VAL A 228 -6.33 -0.14 -13.11
CA VAL A 228 -6.83 -1.03 -12.05
C VAL A 228 -8.15 -1.67 -12.46
N LYS A 229 -9.11 -0.89 -12.99
CA LYS A 229 -10.38 -1.40 -13.50
C LYS A 229 -10.17 -2.49 -14.55
N THR A 230 -9.38 -2.19 -15.57
CA THR A 230 -9.10 -3.16 -16.65
C THR A 230 -8.48 -4.44 -16.11
N PHE A 231 -7.55 -4.32 -15.17
CA PHE A 231 -6.91 -5.48 -14.53
C PHE A 231 -7.92 -6.33 -13.75
N LEU A 232 -8.78 -5.71 -12.95
CA LEU A 232 -9.80 -6.40 -12.17
C LEU A 232 -10.77 -7.16 -13.09
N GLU A 233 -11.25 -6.51 -14.17
CA GLU A 233 -12.16 -7.12 -15.15
C GLU A 233 -11.51 -8.31 -15.88
N CYS A 234 -10.25 -8.18 -16.31
CA CYS A 234 -9.53 -9.27 -17.01
C CYS A 234 -9.13 -10.44 -16.09
N SER A 235 -9.12 -10.24 -14.78
CA SER A 235 -8.71 -11.24 -13.79
C SER A 235 -9.88 -12.07 -13.22
N GLN A 236 -11.11 -11.82 -13.67
CA GLN A 236 -12.33 -12.54 -13.23
C GLN A 236 -12.62 -13.80 -14.07
N GLY A 237 -11.74 -14.19 -15.03
CA GLY A 237 -11.94 -15.31 -15.97
C GLY A 237 -11.36 -16.63 -15.49
#